data_9f7cd0a2f7de4a346378d4c2aad93034
#
_entry.id   9f7cd0a2f7de4a346378d4c2aad93034
#
_cell.length_a   1.000
_cell.length_b   1.000
_cell.length_c   1.000
_cell.angle_alpha   90.00
_cell.angle_beta   90.00
_cell.angle_gamma   90.00
#
_symmetry.space_group_name_H-M   'P 1'
#
loop_
_entity.id
_entity.type
_entity.pdbx_description
1 polymer ?
#
loop_
_entity_poly.entity_id
_entity_poly.type
_entity_poly.pdbx_seq_one_letter_code
_entity_poly.pdbx_strand_id
1 'polypeptide(L)'
;RSYPKNLSGNSERDKMDKIYFLSQSTSLILIIVISLVFAVLGLHYSKKFQGINNYLTANRNIGLFSLTTSLVASALGAWILFGPVSAATWGGIGAVIGYALGTAFPMIFLIYFGKKIRSDFPKGASLIEYMRRKFGKSLFKLILLMTIFYMFIFLCAEVTAVAVLINYLSGTELWITALIVLISTLTYTLYGGLRASIFTDNIQMIVIGILLLILISIISSSSGSNFSFEFVESKNPQLLSSSYIPTYTAGLTFFIAVAATNLFHQGNWQRVYAAKNYQTLKISLIISFFIIIPIICLMGFIGMVSFSLDSSVRPDLGFFTLLLKDQTELLSLMIVVLGLSLTISTVDTLVNAISSLFVVDGKATFKLNKYTDYLKISK
;
A
#
# COMPACT_ATOMS: atom_id res chain seq x y z
N ARG A 1 30.11 14.94 34.90
CA ARG A 1 30.47 15.27 33.51
C ARG A 1 29.29 15.96 32.88
N SER A 2 29.46 17.28 32.66
CA SER A 2 28.48 18.22 32.12
C SER A 2 28.21 17.97 30.63
N TYR A 3 26.93 17.86 30.23
CA TYR A 3 26.49 17.93 28.84
C TYR A 3 26.53 19.39 28.36
N PRO A 4 27.03 19.67 27.15
CA PRO A 4 26.97 21.02 26.61
C PRO A 4 25.53 21.32 26.11
N LYS A 5 24.92 22.34 26.67
CA LYS A 5 23.74 23.03 26.12
C LYS A 5 24.21 23.84 24.91
N ASN A 6 23.89 23.44 23.71
CA ASN A 6 23.74 24.27 22.50
C ASN A 6 23.10 23.46 21.38
N LEU A 7 21.76 23.31 21.41
CA LEU A 7 20.94 22.68 20.36
C LEU A 7 19.89 23.63 19.75
N SER A 8 20.06 24.93 19.87
CA SER A 8 19.08 25.89 19.33
C SER A 8 19.55 26.74 18.14
N GLY A 9 20.76 26.48 17.60
CA GLY A 9 21.33 27.29 16.52
C GLY A 9 21.35 26.63 15.12
N ASN A 10 21.14 25.32 15.00
CA ASN A 10 21.30 24.60 13.72
C ASN A 10 20.01 24.44 12.89
N SER A 11 18.83 24.66 13.47
CA SER A 11 17.55 24.36 12.78
C SER A 11 17.25 25.35 11.64
N GLU A 12 17.67 26.59 11.72
CA GLU A 12 17.42 27.59 10.66
C GLU A 12 18.52 27.62 9.59
N ARG A 13 19.77 27.30 9.92
CA ARG A 13 20.85 27.18 8.94
C ARG A 13 20.71 25.93 8.07
N ASP A 14 20.23 24.80 8.61
CA ASP A 14 19.95 23.58 7.84
C ASP A 14 18.78 23.74 6.84
N LYS A 15 17.95 24.76 6.98
CA LYS A 15 16.85 25.03 6.03
C LYS A 15 17.30 25.83 4.80
N MET A 16 18.44 26.52 4.86
CA MET A 16 18.84 27.45 3.77
C MET A 16 19.57 26.78 2.60
N ASP A 17 20.05 25.52 2.72
CA ASP A 17 20.85 24.85 1.66
C ASP A 17 20.21 23.58 1.07
N LYS A 18 18.94 23.28 1.37
CA LYS A 18 18.24 22.15 0.72
C LYS A 18 17.67 22.62 -0.62
N ILE A 19 18.34 22.27 -1.70
CA ILE A 19 17.78 22.39 -3.04
C ILE A 19 16.68 21.32 -3.18
N TYR A 20 15.44 21.75 -3.27
CA TYR A 20 14.31 20.86 -3.53
C TYR A 20 14.13 20.65 -5.03
N PHE A 21 13.63 19.49 -5.42
CA PHE A 21 13.36 19.11 -6.81
C PHE A 21 12.10 19.78 -7.38
N LEU A 22 11.18 20.17 -6.51
CA LEU A 22 9.92 20.84 -6.84
C LEU A 22 9.69 22.04 -5.92
N SER A 23 9.00 23.05 -6.44
CA SER A 23 8.49 24.13 -5.58
C SER A 23 7.36 23.60 -4.67
N GLN A 24 7.23 24.16 -3.47
CA GLN A 24 6.11 23.83 -2.57
C GLN A 24 4.75 24.09 -3.24
N SER A 25 4.63 25.18 -4.00
CA SER A 25 3.41 25.56 -4.73
C SER A 25 3.03 24.50 -5.76
N THR A 26 3.99 24.04 -6.59
CA THR A 26 3.77 23.00 -7.60
C THR A 26 3.32 21.71 -6.94
N SER A 27 3.99 21.31 -5.87
CA SER A 27 3.69 20.10 -5.13
C SER A 27 2.28 20.15 -4.51
N LEU A 28 1.90 21.26 -3.87
CA LEU A 28 0.55 21.44 -3.29
C LEU A 28 -0.54 21.41 -4.37
N ILE A 29 -0.34 22.06 -5.50
CA ILE A 29 -1.28 22.02 -6.62
C ILE A 29 -1.47 20.60 -7.10
N LEU A 30 -0.39 19.84 -7.28
CA LEU A 30 -0.47 18.43 -7.70
C LEU A 30 -1.23 17.56 -6.71
N ILE A 31 -0.91 17.65 -5.42
CA ILE A 31 -1.59 16.88 -4.38
C ILE A 31 -3.10 17.17 -4.41
N ILE A 32 -3.47 18.44 -4.47
CA ILE A 32 -4.88 18.88 -4.50
C ILE A 32 -5.55 18.37 -5.77
N VAL A 33 -4.96 18.60 -6.94
CA VAL A 33 -5.56 18.23 -8.24
C VAL A 33 -5.75 16.73 -8.34
N ILE A 34 -4.72 15.93 -8.05
CA ILE A 34 -4.80 14.46 -8.14
C ILE A 34 -5.81 13.91 -7.13
N SER A 35 -5.77 14.40 -5.90
CA SER A 35 -6.70 14.01 -4.84
C SER A 35 -8.15 14.36 -5.20
N LEU A 36 -8.39 15.53 -5.77
CA LEU A 36 -9.72 15.93 -6.25
C LEU A 36 -10.19 15.10 -7.43
N VAL A 37 -9.31 14.79 -8.39
CA VAL A 37 -9.66 13.93 -9.54
C VAL A 37 -10.18 12.58 -9.05
N PHE A 38 -9.46 11.90 -8.15
CA PHE A 38 -9.92 10.60 -7.62
C PHE A 38 -11.18 10.74 -6.76
N ALA A 39 -11.30 11.81 -5.96
CA ALA A 39 -12.50 12.07 -5.18
C ALA A 39 -13.73 12.28 -6.09
N VAL A 40 -13.63 13.10 -7.13
CA VAL A 40 -14.72 13.35 -8.08
C VAL A 40 -15.09 12.08 -8.85
N LEU A 41 -14.11 11.33 -9.35
CA LEU A 41 -14.33 10.06 -10.05
C LEU A 41 -15.03 9.04 -9.14
N GLY A 42 -14.55 8.85 -7.92
CA GLY A 42 -15.13 7.96 -6.93
C GLY A 42 -16.56 8.37 -6.54
N LEU A 43 -16.81 9.64 -6.26
CA LEU A 43 -18.15 10.15 -5.93
C LEU A 43 -19.12 10.03 -7.11
N HIS A 44 -18.68 10.38 -8.34
CA HIS A 44 -19.52 10.29 -9.51
C HIS A 44 -19.95 8.83 -9.78
N TYR A 45 -19.01 7.92 -9.67
CA TYR A 45 -19.30 6.49 -9.84
C TYR A 45 -20.21 5.95 -8.75
N SER A 46 -20.02 6.39 -7.51
CA SER A 46 -20.81 5.96 -6.35
C SER A 46 -22.29 6.30 -6.47
N LYS A 47 -22.64 7.41 -7.13
CA LYS A 47 -24.04 7.81 -7.33
C LYS A 47 -24.88 6.77 -8.08
N LYS A 48 -24.23 5.95 -8.92
CA LYS A 48 -24.87 4.89 -9.72
C LYS A 48 -25.14 3.61 -8.92
N PHE A 49 -24.44 3.41 -7.80
CA PHE A 49 -24.43 2.15 -7.06
C PHE A 49 -24.64 2.37 -5.57
N GLN A 50 -25.89 2.59 -5.19
CA GLN A 50 -26.27 2.83 -3.81
C GLN A 50 -26.67 1.54 -3.08
N GLY A 51 -26.74 1.60 -1.76
CA GLY A 51 -27.21 0.55 -0.87
C GLY A 51 -26.09 -0.29 -0.23
N ILE A 52 -26.41 -0.88 0.92
CA ILE A 52 -25.46 -1.57 1.79
C ILE A 52 -24.72 -2.73 1.12
N ASN A 53 -25.35 -3.45 0.20
CA ASN A 53 -24.70 -4.56 -0.51
C ASN A 53 -23.64 -4.06 -1.50
N ASN A 54 -23.85 -2.90 -2.14
CA ASN A 54 -22.83 -2.27 -2.96
C ASN A 54 -21.69 -1.76 -2.09
N TYR A 55 -22.00 -1.16 -0.96
CA TYR A 55 -21.02 -0.63 -0.01
C TYR A 55 -20.10 -1.71 0.54
N LEU A 56 -20.63 -2.83 1.03
CA LEU A 56 -19.87 -3.88 1.72
C LEU A 56 -19.23 -4.90 0.78
N THR A 57 -19.92 -5.30 -0.29
CA THR A 57 -19.52 -6.44 -1.13
C THR A 57 -19.65 -6.19 -2.63
N ALA A 58 -19.85 -4.95 -3.04
CA ALA A 58 -20.03 -4.55 -4.44
C ALA A 58 -21.06 -5.42 -5.19
N ASN A 59 -22.16 -5.79 -4.50
CA ASN A 59 -23.21 -6.72 -4.97
C ASN A 59 -22.68 -8.09 -5.42
N ARG A 60 -21.47 -8.48 -5.02
CA ARG A 60 -20.82 -9.75 -5.42
C ARG A 60 -20.77 -9.95 -6.94
N ASN A 61 -20.57 -8.86 -7.68
CA ASN A 61 -20.61 -8.85 -9.15
C ASN A 61 -19.37 -8.16 -9.75
N ILE A 62 -18.21 -8.36 -9.15
CA ILE A 62 -16.94 -7.84 -9.68
C ILE A 62 -16.33 -8.87 -10.62
N GLY A 63 -16.05 -8.41 -11.86
CA GLY A 63 -15.43 -9.22 -12.91
C GLY A 63 -13.93 -9.37 -12.76
N LEU A 64 -13.32 -10.17 -13.65
CA LEU A 64 -11.91 -10.56 -13.60
C LEU A 64 -10.96 -9.36 -13.59
N PHE A 65 -11.08 -8.45 -14.54
CA PHE A 65 -10.20 -7.29 -14.67
C PHE A 65 -10.24 -6.43 -13.41
N SER A 66 -11.44 -5.96 -13.01
CA SER A 66 -11.57 -5.08 -11.85
C SER A 66 -11.17 -5.75 -10.53
N LEU A 67 -11.38 -7.05 -10.40
CA LEU A 67 -10.95 -7.77 -9.20
C LEU A 67 -9.44 -7.90 -9.15
N THR A 68 -8.78 -8.22 -10.27
CA THR A 68 -7.32 -8.36 -10.35
C THR A 68 -6.64 -7.03 -10.10
N THR A 69 -7.05 -5.97 -10.79
CA THR A 69 -6.46 -4.63 -10.61
C THR A 69 -6.63 -4.14 -9.18
N SER A 70 -7.80 -4.34 -8.59
CA SER A 70 -8.04 -3.94 -7.20
C SER A 70 -7.25 -4.78 -6.17
N LEU A 71 -7.07 -6.08 -6.41
CA LEU A 71 -6.21 -6.92 -5.55
C LEU A 71 -4.76 -6.48 -5.62
N VAL A 72 -4.24 -6.17 -6.81
CA VAL A 72 -2.86 -5.71 -6.99
C VAL A 72 -2.70 -4.31 -6.40
N ALA A 73 -3.59 -3.37 -6.72
CA ALA A 73 -3.54 -1.99 -6.22
C ALA A 73 -3.57 -1.92 -4.69
N SER A 74 -4.42 -2.74 -4.04
CA SER A 74 -4.49 -2.81 -2.57
C SER A 74 -3.28 -3.49 -1.92
N ALA A 75 -2.53 -4.28 -2.67
CA ALA A 75 -1.31 -4.91 -2.18
C ALA A 75 -0.07 -4.02 -2.38
N LEU A 76 -0.13 -3.06 -3.31
CA LEU A 76 0.97 -2.17 -3.68
C LEU A 76 0.65 -0.74 -3.22
N GLY A 77 1.02 -0.39 -1.99
CA GLY A 77 0.97 0.98 -1.49
C GLY A 77 2.27 1.75 -1.72
N ALA A 78 2.32 3.01 -1.29
CA ALA A 78 3.55 3.81 -1.39
C ALA A 78 4.74 3.18 -0.63
N TRP A 79 4.47 2.33 0.35
CA TRP A 79 5.47 1.60 1.10
C TRP A 79 6.42 0.77 0.22
N ILE A 80 6.00 0.36 -1.01
CA ILE A 80 6.88 -0.39 -1.92
C ILE A 80 8.10 0.40 -2.39
N LEU A 81 7.97 1.73 -2.45
CA LEU A 81 9.04 2.64 -2.85
C LEU A 81 10.12 2.80 -1.77
N PHE A 82 9.85 2.38 -0.54
CA PHE A 82 10.72 2.54 0.63
C PHE A 82 11.11 1.19 1.25
N GLY A 83 10.12 0.36 1.61
CA GLY A 83 10.30 -0.85 2.41
C GLY A 83 11.20 -1.90 1.77
N PRO A 84 10.85 -2.47 0.60
CA PRO A 84 11.68 -3.44 -0.09
C PRO A 84 13.05 -2.89 -0.48
N VAL A 85 13.10 -1.61 -0.88
CA VAL A 85 14.34 -0.89 -1.21
C VAL A 85 15.29 -0.89 -0.02
N SER A 86 14.79 -0.44 1.15
CA SER A 86 15.57 -0.40 2.39
C SER A 86 15.95 -1.80 2.90
N ALA A 87 15.00 -2.74 2.90
CA ALA A 87 15.24 -4.09 3.40
C ALA A 87 16.36 -4.82 2.65
N ALA A 88 16.46 -4.58 1.34
CA ALA A 88 17.48 -5.18 0.49
C ALA A 88 18.91 -4.75 0.83
N THR A 89 19.11 -3.55 1.38
CA THR A 89 20.46 -3.02 1.68
C THR A 89 21.17 -3.75 2.82
N TRP A 90 20.40 -4.36 3.73
CA TRP A 90 20.98 -5.08 4.89
C TRP A 90 20.62 -6.56 4.92
N GLY A 91 19.46 -6.95 4.39
CA GLY A 91 19.02 -8.34 4.36
C GLY A 91 19.26 -9.03 3.01
N GLY A 92 19.81 -8.30 2.02
CA GLY A 92 20.17 -8.84 0.71
C GLY A 92 19.02 -9.52 -0.01
N ILE A 93 19.36 -10.48 -0.87
CA ILE A 93 18.42 -11.21 -1.73
C ILE A 93 17.35 -11.96 -0.91
N GLY A 94 17.69 -12.43 0.29
CA GLY A 94 16.70 -13.12 1.15
C GLY A 94 15.61 -12.19 1.65
N ALA A 95 15.96 -10.95 2.07
CA ALA A 95 14.96 -9.96 2.44
C ALA A 95 14.01 -9.66 1.26
N VAL A 96 14.56 -9.52 0.06
CA VAL A 96 13.77 -9.26 -1.18
C VAL A 96 12.81 -10.40 -1.46
N ILE A 97 13.30 -11.64 -1.44
CA ILE A 97 12.46 -12.84 -1.68
C ILE A 97 11.41 -12.98 -0.58
N GLY A 98 11.80 -12.83 0.69
CA GLY A 98 10.88 -12.92 1.82
C GLY A 98 9.77 -11.88 1.77
N TYR A 99 10.11 -10.66 1.41
CA TYR A 99 9.15 -9.57 1.23
C TYR A 99 8.18 -9.83 0.07
N ALA A 100 8.71 -10.23 -1.09
CA ALA A 100 7.91 -10.53 -2.29
C ALA A 100 6.95 -11.70 -2.04
N LEU A 101 7.46 -12.80 -1.51
CA LEU A 101 6.63 -13.97 -1.19
C LEU A 101 5.64 -13.67 -0.07
N GLY A 102 6.04 -12.93 0.97
CA GLY A 102 5.15 -12.53 2.07
C GLY A 102 3.98 -11.67 1.58
N THR A 103 4.24 -10.74 0.66
CA THR A 103 3.18 -9.90 0.07
C THR A 103 2.24 -10.70 -0.83
N ALA A 104 2.76 -11.64 -1.61
CA ALA A 104 1.98 -12.41 -2.57
C ALA A 104 1.30 -13.66 -1.97
N PHE A 105 1.83 -14.22 -0.88
CA PHE A 105 1.33 -15.46 -0.26
C PHE A 105 -0.18 -15.44 0.06
N PRO A 106 -0.76 -14.35 0.57
CA PRO A 106 -2.19 -14.27 0.81
C PRO A 106 -3.03 -14.58 -0.43
N MET A 107 -2.57 -14.25 -1.63
CA MET A 107 -3.29 -14.55 -2.87
C MET A 107 -3.48 -16.06 -3.06
N ILE A 108 -2.44 -16.85 -2.84
CA ILE A 108 -2.54 -18.33 -2.92
C ILE A 108 -3.39 -18.89 -1.77
N PHE A 109 -3.20 -18.39 -0.54
CA PHE A 109 -3.99 -18.79 0.60
C PHE A 109 -5.50 -18.57 0.40
N LEU A 110 -5.88 -17.43 -0.16
CA LEU A 110 -7.27 -17.06 -0.42
C LEU A 110 -7.93 -17.87 -1.54
N ILE A 111 -7.18 -18.56 -2.40
CA ILE A 111 -7.76 -19.50 -3.38
C ILE A 111 -8.49 -20.62 -2.64
N TYR A 112 -7.88 -21.19 -1.64
CA TYR A 112 -8.46 -22.32 -0.88
C TYR A 112 -9.39 -21.85 0.24
N PHE A 113 -8.88 -21.01 1.15
CA PHE A 113 -9.63 -20.55 2.32
C PHE A 113 -10.73 -19.57 1.97
N GLY A 114 -10.52 -18.71 0.99
CA GLY A 114 -11.54 -17.80 0.48
C GLY A 114 -12.71 -18.55 -0.14
N LYS A 115 -12.43 -19.61 -0.91
CA LYS A 115 -13.47 -20.51 -1.43
C LYS A 115 -14.28 -21.12 -0.28
N LYS A 116 -13.59 -21.74 0.68
CA LYS A 116 -14.22 -22.42 1.82
C LYS A 116 -15.08 -21.46 2.64
N ILE A 117 -14.53 -20.35 3.07
CA ILE A 117 -15.24 -19.36 3.90
C ILE A 117 -16.44 -18.78 3.16
N ARG A 118 -16.31 -18.48 1.87
CA ARG A 118 -17.41 -18.00 1.05
C ARG A 118 -18.51 -19.04 0.84
N SER A 119 -18.17 -20.32 0.75
CA SER A 119 -19.15 -21.41 0.64
C SER A 119 -19.85 -21.69 1.98
N ASP A 120 -19.11 -21.71 3.08
CA ASP A 120 -19.64 -21.93 4.43
C ASP A 120 -20.51 -20.73 4.89
N PHE A 121 -20.18 -19.52 4.37
CA PHE A 121 -20.85 -18.30 4.77
C PHE A 121 -21.14 -17.37 3.56
N PRO A 122 -22.06 -17.77 2.65
CA PRO A 122 -22.28 -17.04 1.40
C PRO A 122 -22.83 -15.62 1.56
N LYS A 123 -23.48 -15.32 2.68
CA LYS A 123 -24.02 -13.97 2.99
C LYS A 123 -23.06 -13.11 3.82
N GLY A 124 -21.88 -13.59 4.15
CA GLY A 124 -20.87 -12.87 4.93
C GLY A 124 -20.27 -11.69 4.17
N ALA A 125 -19.67 -10.76 4.92
CA ALA A 125 -18.97 -9.60 4.38
C ALA A 125 -17.57 -9.41 4.99
N SER A 126 -17.26 -10.12 6.08
CA SER A 126 -15.96 -10.03 6.74
C SER A 126 -15.45 -11.40 7.20
N LEU A 127 -14.11 -11.52 7.32
CA LEU A 127 -13.49 -12.66 8.00
C LEU A 127 -13.92 -12.73 9.47
N ILE A 128 -14.02 -11.57 10.11
CA ILE A 128 -14.34 -11.44 11.53
C ILE A 128 -15.74 -11.97 11.84
N GLU A 129 -16.70 -11.72 10.95
CA GLU A 129 -18.06 -12.25 11.07
C GLU A 129 -18.07 -13.80 11.00
N TYR A 130 -17.26 -14.41 10.13
CA TYR A 130 -17.08 -15.85 10.07
C TYR A 130 -16.46 -16.37 11.36
N MET A 131 -15.43 -15.73 11.88
CA MET A 131 -14.77 -16.12 13.14
C MET A 131 -15.71 -16.05 14.34
N ARG A 132 -16.57 -15.04 14.41
CA ARG A 132 -17.60 -14.92 15.46
C ARG A 132 -18.52 -16.13 15.53
N ARG A 133 -18.93 -16.65 14.36
CA ARG A 133 -19.80 -17.82 14.27
C ARG A 133 -19.08 -19.12 14.66
N LYS A 134 -17.79 -19.24 14.30
CA LYS A 134 -16.99 -20.45 14.55
C LYS A 134 -16.46 -20.55 15.98
N PHE A 135 -15.96 -19.45 16.55
CA PHE A 135 -15.13 -19.45 17.76
C PHE A 135 -15.76 -18.71 18.95
N GLY A 136 -16.95 -18.15 18.79
CA GLY A 136 -17.67 -17.49 19.85
C GLY A 136 -17.27 -16.04 20.11
N LYS A 137 -17.90 -15.44 21.17
CA LYS A 137 -17.87 -13.98 21.38
C LYS A 137 -16.55 -13.42 21.92
N SER A 138 -15.82 -14.15 22.73
CA SER A 138 -14.61 -13.64 23.39
C SER A 138 -13.45 -13.51 22.42
N LEU A 139 -13.17 -14.57 21.63
CA LEU A 139 -12.12 -14.55 20.62
C LEU A 139 -12.45 -13.55 19.50
N PHE A 140 -13.72 -13.44 19.11
CA PHE A 140 -14.19 -12.46 18.14
C PHE A 140 -13.82 -11.03 18.54
N LYS A 141 -14.08 -10.62 19.78
CA LYS A 141 -13.77 -9.24 20.22
C LYS A 141 -12.28 -8.94 20.17
N LEU A 142 -11.45 -9.90 20.60
CA LEU A 142 -9.99 -9.74 20.56
C LEU A 142 -9.50 -9.59 19.12
N ILE A 143 -9.93 -10.47 18.21
CA ILE A 143 -9.50 -10.42 16.81
C ILE A 143 -10.01 -9.14 16.11
N LEU A 144 -11.25 -8.72 16.39
CA LEU A 144 -11.80 -7.47 15.85
C LEU A 144 -10.94 -6.28 16.27
N LEU A 145 -10.61 -6.17 17.56
CA LEU A 145 -9.78 -5.09 18.09
C LEU A 145 -8.38 -5.10 17.44
N MET A 146 -7.74 -6.26 17.40
CA MET A 146 -6.41 -6.41 16.79
C MET A 146 -6.43 -6.05 15.29
N THR A 147 -7.47 -6.49 14.56
CA THR A 147 -7.60 -6.19 13.12
C THR A 147 -7.80 -4.69 12.87
N ILE A 148 -8.67 -4.03 13.61
CA ILE A 148 -8.89 -2.59 13.49
C ILE A 148 -7.61 -1.82 13.83
N PHE A 149 -6.94 -2.17 14.94
CA PHE A 149 -5.71 -1.53 15.37
C PHE A 149 -4.59 -1.69 14.33
N TYR A 150 -4.38 -2.90 13.84
CA TYR A 150 -3.39 -3.18 12.80
C TYR A 150 -3.67 -2.37 11.52
N MET A 151 -4.92 -2.37 11.06
CA MET A 151 -5.29 -1.63 9.85
C MET A 151 -5.17 -0.12 10.02
N PHE A 152 -5.42 0.39 11.22
CA PHE A 152 -5.20 1.80 11.54
C PHE A 152 -3.71 2.17 11.51
N ILE A 153 -2.83 1.33 12.08
CA ILE A 153 -1.38 1.53 11.99
C ILE A 153 -0.91 1.50 10.54
N PHE A 154 -1.44 0.59 9.73
CA PHE A 154 -1.10 0.51 8.32
C PHE A 154 -1.58 1.76 7.54
N LEU A 155 -2.77 2.28 7.87
CA LEU A 155 -3.27 3.55 7.33
C LEU A 155 -2.33 4.72 7.66
N CYS A 156 -1.88 4.82 8.91
CA CYS A 156 -0.91 5.83 9.33
C CYS A 156 0.42 5.69 8.56
N ALA A 157 0.91 4.47 8.38
CA ALA A 157 2.16 4.21 7.65
C ALA A 157 2.06 4.66 6.18
N GLU A 158 0.95 4.36 5.50
CA GLU A 158 0.74 4.74 4.10
C GLU A 158 0.66 6.25 3.91
N VAL A 159 -0.10 6.92 4.77
CA VAL A 159 -0.21 8.39 4.73
C VAL A 159 1.14 9.05 5.05
N THR A 160 1.89 8.48 5.99
CA THR A 160 3.23 8.96 6.32
C THR A 160 4.20 8.74 5.15
N ALA A 161 4.14 7.62 4.44
CA ALA A 161 5.01 7.33 3.31
C ALA A 161 4.89 8.39 2.21
N VAL A 162 3.67 8.73 1.79
CA VAL A 162 3.47 9.79 0.78
C VAL A 162 3.83 11.17 1.32
N ALA A 163 3.57 11.45 2.59
CA ALA A 163 3.94 12.73 3.19
C ALA A 163 5.47 12.91 3.22
N VAL A 164 6.21 11.85 3.57
CA VAL A 164 7.70 11.84 3.53
C VAL A 164 8.19 12.00 2.10
N LEU A 165 7.57 11.33 1.13
CA LEU A 165 7.90 11.49 -0.29
C LEU A 165 7.78 12.94 -0.74
N ILE A 166 6.64 13.56 -0.49
CA ILE A 166 6.37 14.95 -0.89
C ILE A 166 7.30 15.93 -0.16
N ASN A 167 7.52 15.71 1.13
CA ASN A 167 8.47 16.52 1.90
C ASN A 167 9.89 16.41 1.35
N TYR A 168 10.34 15.21 0.97
CA TYR A 168 11.64 14.98 0.37
C TYR A 168 11.80 15.75 -0.96
N LEU A 169 10.76 15.78 -1.80
CA LEU A 169 10.80 16.42 -3.12
C LEU A 169 10.64 17.94 -3.07
N SER A 170 9.86 18.49 -2.13
CA SER A 170 9.42 19.90 -2.17
C SER A 170 9.53 20.66 -0.85
N GLY A 171 9.88 19.99 0.24
CA GLY A 171 9.87 20.58 1.57
C GLY A 171 8.48 20.89 2.14
N THR A 172 7.40 20.44 1.48
CA THR A 172 6.04 20.59 2.00
C THR A 172 5.88 19.86 3.33
N GLU A 173 5.23 20.49 4.30
CA GLU A 173 5.05 19.92 5.63
C GLU A 173 4.23 18.62 5.59
N LEU A 174 4.64 17.60 6.36
CA LEU A 174 4.07 16.26 6.34
C LEU A 174 2.55 16.27 6.59
N TRP A 175 2.10 17.04 7.57
CA TRP A 175 0.70 17.08 7.97
C TRP A 175 -0.22 17.67 6.89
N ILE A 176 0.28 18.58 6.04
CA ILE A 176 -0.49 19.17 4.94
C ILE A 176 -0.82 18.10 3.90
N THR A 177 0.20 17.36 3.45
CA THR A 177 0.00 16.23 2.53
C THR A 177 -0.93 15.19 3.11
N ALA A 178 -0.68 14.79 4.36
CA ALA A 178 -1.50 13.80 5.08
C ALA A 178 -2.97 14.21 5.13
N LEU A 179 -3.24 15.45 5.49
CA LEU A 179 -4.60 15.98 5.63
C LEU A 179 -5.35 16.01 4.29
N ILE A 180 -4.71 16.50 3.22
CA ILE A 180 -5.32 16.58 1.89
C ILE A 180 -5.67 15.18 1.37
N VAL A 181 -4.73 14.23 1.45
CA VAL A 181 -4.93 12.85 1.01
C VAL A 181 -6.03 12.16 1.81
N LEU A 182 -6.02 12.30 3.15
CA LEU A 182 -7.05 11.70 4.01
C LEU A 182 -8.43 12.27 3.73
N ILE A 183 -8.60 13.59 3.70
CA ILE A 183 -9.91 14.22 3.48
C ILE A 183 -10.48 13.81 2.13
N SER A 184 -9.68 13.87 1.07
CA SER A 184 -10.13 13.50 -0.28
C SER A 184 -10.56 12.03 -0.35
N THR A 185 -9.76 11.14 0.22
CA THR A 185 -10.01 9.70 0.20
C THR A 185 -11.23 9.33 1.05
N LEU A 186 -11.34 9.89 2.26
CA LEU A 186 -12.50 9.70 3.13
C LEU A 186 -13.80 10.12 2.45
N THR A 187 -13.77 11.25 1.72
CA THR A 187 -14.97 11.82 1.09
C THR A 187 -15.66 10.84 0.14
N TYR A 188 -14.93 10.19 -0.76
CA TYR A 188 -15.56 9.26 -1.69
C TYR A 188 -15.70 7.85 -1.16
N THR A 189 -14.76 7.40 -0.32
CA THR A 189 -14.76 6.03 0.20
C THR A 189 -15.88 5.80 1.19
N LEU A 190 -16.11 6.74 2.12
CA LEU A 190 -17.22 6.65 3.07
C LEU A 190 -18.60 6.76 2.39
N TYR A 191 -18.66 7.46 1.27
CA TYR A 191 -19.91 7.57 0.50
C TYR A 191 -20.17 6.33 -0.37
N GLY A 192 -19.14 5.84 -1.09
CA GLY A 192 -19.28 4.81 -2.14
C GLY A 192 -18.89 3.39 -1.71
N GLY A 193 -18.14 3.26 -0.63
CA GLY A 193 -17.69 1.96 -0.10
C GLY A 193 -16.83 1.17 -1.08
N LEU A 194 -16.87 -0.16 -0.95
CA LEU A 194 -16.02 -1.08 -1.71
C LEU A 194 -16.14 -0.91 -3.24
N ARG A 195 -17.33 -0.61 -3.73
CA ARG A 195 -17.52 -0.49 -5.19
C ARG A 195 -16.84 0.73 -5.78
N ALA A 196 -16.82 1.83 -5.04
CA ALA A 196 -16.10 3.03 -5.44
C ALA A 196 -14.58 2.81 -5.38
N SER A 197 -14.09 2.20 -4.29
CA SER A 197 -12.68 1.83 -4.13
C SER A 197 -12.19 0.96 -5.29
N ILE A 198 -12.89 -0.14 -5.64
CA ILE A 198 -12.52 -0.98 -6.78
C ILE A 198 -12.51 -0.20 -8.12
N PHE A 199 -13.41 0.75 -8.30
CA PHE A 199 -13.42 1.56 -9.51
C PHE A 199 -12.21 2.51 -9.60
N THR A 200 -11.88 3.19 -8.52
CA THR A 200 -10.69 4.06 -8.45
C THR A 200 -9.41 3.24 -8.57
N ASP A 201 -9.33 2.05 -7.94
CA ASP A 201 -8.22 1.12 -8.08
C ASP A 201 -7.94 0.74 -9.54
N ASN A 202 -8.99 0.56 -10.37
CA ASN A 202 -8.80 0.23 -11.79
C ASN A 202 -8.03 1.32 -12.54
N ILE A 203 -8.36 2.59 -12.26
CA ILE A 203 -7.72 3.75 -12.90
C ILE A 203 -6.31 3.91 -12.34
N GLN A 204 -6.17 3.87 -11.02
CA GLN A 204 -4.88 4.00 -10.34
C GLN A 204 -3.91 2.92 -10.77
N MET A 205 -4.34 1.67 -10.91
CA MET A 205 -3.46 0.57 -11.32
C MET A 205 -2.91 0.74 -12.74
N ILE A 206 -3.69 1.33 -13.66
CA ILE A 206 -3.20 1.69 -15.00
C ILE A 206 -2.10 2.75 -14.90
N VAL A 207 -2.35 3.83 -14.13
CA VAL A 207 -1.38 4.91 -13.90
C VAL A 207 -0.12 4.36 -13.23
N ILE A 208 -0.26 3.58 -12.15
CA ILE A 208 0.84 2.95 -11.42
C ILE A 208 1.66 2.07 -12.36
N GLY A 209 1.01 1.20 -13.14
CA GLY A 209 1.70 0.28 -14.05
C GLY A 209 2.53 1.01 -15.10
N ILE A 210 1.94 2.03 -15.74
CA ILE A 210 2.64 2.85 -16.75
C ILE A 210 3.82 3.59 -16.12
N LEU A 211 3.62 4.26 -14.99
CA LEU A 211 4.67 5.04 -14.34
C LEU A 211 5.79 4.17 -13.79
N LEU A 212 5.49 3.03 -13.19
CA LEU A 212 6.52 2.09 -12.74
C LEU A 212 7.38 1.61 -13.91
N LEU A 213 6.76 1.22 -15.03
CA LEU A 213 7.51 0.78 -16.23
C LEU A 213 8.43 1.89 -16.76
N ILE A 214 7.93 3.13 -16.87
CA ILE A 214 8.72 4.27 -17.35
C ILE A 214 9.88 4.56 -16.38
N LEU A 215 9.60 4.71 -15.07
CA LEU A 215 10.61 5.09 -14.09
C LEU A 215 11.69 4.01 -13.93
N ILE A 216 11.31 2.72 -13.96
CA ILE A 216 12.26 1.61 -13.92
C ILE A 216 13.13 1.58 -15.19
N SER A 217 12.53 1.84 -16.36
CA SER A 217 13.28 1.93 -17.62
C SER A 217 14.31 3.07 -17.57
N ILE A 218 13.95 4.19 -16.97
CA ILE A 218 14.86 5.33 -16.77
C ILE A 218 16.02 4.93 -15.83
N ILE A 219 15.72 4.30 -14.67
CA ILE A 219 16.77 3.80 -13.76
C ILE A 219 17.72 2.85 -14.49
N SER A 220 17.17 1.88 -15.22
CA SER A 220 17.98 0.90 -15.94
C SER A 220 18.88 1.56 -16.98
N SER A 221 18.35 2.50 -17.76
CA SER A 221 19.10 3.22 -18.79
C SER A 221 20.16 4.16 -18.20
N SER A 222 19.83 4.92 -17.15
CA SER A 222 20.77 5.87 -16.51
C SER A 222 21.86 5.18 -15.70
N SER A 223 21.59 4.01 -15.14
CA SER A 223 22.57 3.21 -14.40
C SER A 223 23.46 2.38 -15.33
N GLY A 224 23.05 2.10 -16.56
CA GLY A 224 23.79 1.34 -17.55
C GLY A 224 24.23 -0.04 -17.03
N SER A 225 25.52 -0.37 -17.18
CA SER A 225 26.09 -1.63 -16.69
C SER A 225 26.03 -1.82 -15.17
N ASN A 226 25.81 -0.74 -14.41
CA ASN A 226 25.66 -0.82 -12.95
C ASN A 226 24.29 -1.39 -12.53
N PHE A 227 23.31 -1.45 -13.44
CA PHE A 227 22.03 -2.10 -13.19
C PHE A 227 22.10 -3.60 -13.47
N SER A 228 23.00 -4.29 -12.75
CA SER A 228 23.23 -5.73 -12.90
C SER A 228 23.57 -6.41 -11.57
N PHE A 229 23.36 -7.73 -11.52
CA PHE A 229 23.75 -8.54 -10.35
C PHE A 229 25.26 -8.61 -10.21
N GLU A 230 26.03 -8.64 -11.32
CA GLU A 230 27.48 -8.63 -11.32
C GLU A 230 28.03 -7.37 -10.65
N PHE A 231 27.40 -6.23 -10.89
CA PHE A 231 27.78 -4.98 -10.24
C PHE A 231 27.55 -5.05 -8.71
N VAL A 232 26.37 -5.51 -8.29
CA VAL A 232 26.07 -5.68 -6.86
C VAL A 232 27.05 -6.66 -6.22
N GLU A 233 27.35 -7.78 -6.86
CA GLU A 233 28.30 -8.78 -6.36
C GLU A 233 29.73 -8.21 -6.25
N SER A 234 30.16 -7.42 -7.22
CA SER A 234 31.49 -6.80 -7.20
C SER A 234 31.68 -5.78 -6.06
N LYS A 235 30.61 -5.08 -5.66
CA LYS A 235 30.65 -4.03 -4.63
C LYS A 235 30.24 -4.54 -3.25
N ASN A 236 29.21 -5.38 -3.19
CA ASN A 236 28.61 -5.89 -1.96
C ASN A 236 28.25 -7.38 -2.08
N PRO A 237 29.26 -8.29 -2.22
CA PRO A 237 29.02 -9.71 -2.46
C PRO A 237 28.15 -10.36 -1.38
N GLN A 238 28.21 -9.84 -0.15
CA GLN A 238 27.38 -10.32 0.96
C GLN A 238 25.88 -10.24 0.70
N LEU A 239 25.39 -9.26 -0.07
CA LEU A 239 23.95 -9.09 -0.34
C LEU A 239 23.38 -10.23 -1.21
N LEU A 240 24.22 -10.89 -2.00
CA LEU A 240 23.87 -12.02 -2.85
C LEU A 240 24.34 -13.37 -2.29
N SER A 241 25.15 -13.35 -1.21
CA SER A 241 25.79 -14.56 -0.68
C SER A 241 24.84 -15.41 0.12
N SER A 242 24.83 -16.71 -0.15
CA SER A 242 24.13 -17.73 0.64
C SER A 242 24.74 -17.97 2.03
N SER A 243 25.99 -17.53 2.28
CA SER A 243 26.62 -17.64 3.59
C SER A 243 26.31 -16.45 4.52
N TYR A 244 25.65 -15.43 4.02
CA TYR A 244 25.29 -14.24 4.81
C TYR A 244 24.05 -14.49 5.66
N ILE A 245 24.24 -14.74 6.97
CA ILE A 245 23.15 -15.10 7.90
C ILE A 245 21.98 -14.10 7.89
N PRO A 246 22.17 -12.76 7.83
CA PRO A 246 21.08 -11.81 7.78
C PRO A 246 20.11 -12.04 6.61
N THR A 247 20.56 -12.63 5.51
CA THR A 247 19.71 -13.01 4.37
C THR A 247 18.56 -13.94 4.79
N TYR A 248 18.85 -14.97 5.57
CA TYR A 248 17.83 -15.95 6.03
C TYR A 248 16.92 -15.37 7.09
N THR A 249 17.50 -14.68 8.08
CA THR A 249 16.71 -14.07 9.17
C THR A 249 15.79 -12.98 8.64
N ALA A 250 16.27 -12.10 7.77
CA ALA A 250 15.47 -11.08 7.12
C ALA A 250 14.39 -11.70 6.23
N GLY A 251 14.77 -12.68 5.38
CA GLY A 251 13.85 -13.37 4.49
C GLY A 251 12.68 -14.02 5.24
N LEU A 252 12.98 -14.78 6.29
CA LEU A 252 11.96 -15.42 7.10
C LEU A 252 11.10 -14.40 7.88
N THR A 253 11.72 -13.37 8.43
CA THR A 253 11.02 -12.31 9.17
C THR A 253 10.03 -11.59 8.26
N PHE A 254 10.46 -11.12 7.09
CA PHE A 254 9.57 -10.44 6.15
C PHE A 254 8.50 -11.37 5.61
N PHE A 255 8.84 -12.62 5.28
CA PHE A 255 7.83 -13.58 4.85
C PHE A 255 6.73 -13.76 5.91
N ILE A 256 7.09 -14.08 7.15
CA ILE A 256 6.11 -14.33 8.21
C ILE A 256 5.32 -13.05 8.55
N ALA A 257 6.01 -11.94 8.78
CA ALA A 257 5.35 -10.69 9.19
C ALA A 257 4.38 -10.17 8.13
N VAL A 258 4.84 -10.09 6.87
CA VAL A 258 4.04 -9.54 5.77
C VAL A 258 2.91 -10.49 5.37
N ALA A 259 3.17 -11.82 5.32
CA ALA A 259 2.12 -12.79 5.05
C ALA A 259 1.03 -12.78 6.13
N ALA A 260 1.43 -12.80 7.41
CA ALA A 260 0.49 -12.79 8.52
C ALA A 260 -0.41 -11.55 8.51
N THR A 261 0.17 -10.35 8.35
CA THR A 261 -0.59 -9.11 8.30
C THR A 261 -1.58 -9.09 7.12
N ASN A 262 -1.15 -9.50 5.94
CA ASN A 262 -2.00 -9.50 4.75
C ASN A 262 -3.10 -10.58 4.78
N LEU A 263 -2.92 -11.69 5.50
CA LEU A 263 -3.96 -12.70 5.70
C LEU A 263 -5.14 -12.18 6.51
N PHE A 264 -4.89 -11.31 7.48
CA PHE A 264 -5.93 -10.67 8.30
C PHE A 264 -6.42 -9.34 7.72
N HIS A 265 -5.89 -8.91 6.58
CA HIS A 265 -6.29 -7.66 5.94
C HIS A 265 -7.73 -7.74 5.43
N GLN A 266 -8.67 -7.05 6.09
CA GLN A 266 -10.10 -7.11 5.76
C GLN A 266 -10.40 -6.68 4.31
N GLY A 267 -9.61 -5.80 3.70
CA GLY A 267 -9.75 -5.41 2.30
C GLY A 267 -9.62 -6.60 1.34
N ASN A 268 -8.72 -7.55 1.61
CA ASN A 268 -8.59 -8.78 0.83
C ASN A 268 -9.83 -9.66 0.96
N TRP A 269 -10.37 -9.80 2.17
CA TRP A 269 -11.59 -10.58 2.42
C TRP A 269 -12.82 -9.95 1.78
N GLN A 270 -12.92 -8.62 1.75
CA GLN A 270 -13.99 -7.94 1.02
C GLN A 270 -13.96 -8.28 -0.47
N ARG A 271 -12.78 -8.36 -1.08
CA ARG A 271 -12.60 -8.74 -2.48
C ARG A 271 -12.96 -10.20 -2.74
N VAL A 272 -12.68 -11.10 -1.79
CA VAL A 272 -13.16 -12.50 -1.83
C VAL A 272 -14.69 -12.54 -1.93
N TYR A 273 -15.39 -11.73 -1.14
CA TYR A 273 -16.85 -11.66 -1.18
C TYR A 273 -17.39 -10.88 -2.38
N ALA A 274 -16.65 -9.93 -2.93
CA ALA A 274 -17.06 -9.10 -4.07
C ALA A 274 -16.99 -9.83 -5.41
N ALA A 275 -16.18 -10.85 -5.55
CA ALA A 275 -15.99 -11.62 -6.78
C ALA A 275 -17.31 -12.16 -7.33
N LYS A 276 -17.55 -12.07 -8.65
CA LYS A 276 -18.75 -12.56 -9.32
C LYS A 276 -18.99 -14.07 -9.08
N ASN A 277 -17.94 -14.86 -9.16
CA ASN A 277 -17.96 -16.29 -8.89
C ASN A 277 -16.58 -16.79 -8.45
N TYR A 278 -16.49 -18.08 -8.09
CA TYR A 278 -15.23 -18.67 -7.64
C TYR A 278 -14.14 -18.71 -8.72
N GLN A 279 -14.51 -18.96 -9.97
CA GLN A 279 -13.55 -19.01 -11.07
C GLN A 279 -12.90 -17.64 -11.30
N THR A 280 -13.69 -16.57 -11.28
CA THR A 280 -13.21 -15.19 -11.31
C THR A 280 -12.24 -14.92 -10.15
N LEU A 281 -12.63 -15.29 -8.92
CA LEU A 281 -11.78 -15.14 -7.75
C LEU A 281 -10.44 -15.86 -7.90
N LYS A 282 -10.48 -17.15 -8.27
CA LYS A 282 -9.29 -17.98 -8.43
C LYS A 282 -8.31 -17.40 -9.45
N ILE A 283 -8.82 -17.04 -10.64
CA ILE A 283 -7.97 -16.51 -11.71
C ILE A 283 -7.39 -15.14 -11.32
N SER A 284 -8.21 -14.25 -10.71
CA SER A 284 -7.73 -12.95 -10.24
C SER A 284 -6.60 -13.08 -9.21
N LEU A 285 -6.75 -13.99 -8.25
CA LEU A 285 -5.73 -14.24 -7.22
C LEU A 285 -4.42 -14.79 -7.83
N ILE A 286 -4.51 -15.71 -8.79
CA ILE A 286 -3.33 -16.24 -9.49
C ILE A 286 -2.62 -15.14 -10.27
N ILE A 287 -3.34 -14.33 -11.05
CA ILE A 287 -2.75 -13.24 -11.81
C ILE A 287 -2.11 -12.21 -10.87
N SER A 288 -2.81 -11.85 -9.78
CA SER A 288 -2.27 -10.90 -8.79
C SER A 288 -0.98 -11.42 -8.15
N PHE A 289 -0.90 -12.72 -7.82
CA PHE A 289 0.30 -13.34 -7.29
C PHE A 289 1.51 -13.13 -8.22
N PHE A 290 1.33 -13.41 -9.52
CA PHE A 290 2.41 -13.27 -10.50
C PHE A 290 2.75 -11.82 -10.86
N ILE A 291 1.85 -10.85 -10.62
CA ILE A 291 2.14 -9.43 -10.82
C ILE A 291 2.91 -8.84 -9.62
N ILE A 292 2.51 -9.20 -8.39
CA ILE A 292 3.08 -8.61 -7.16
C ILE A 292 4.55 -9.01 -6.98
N ILE A 293 4.89 -10.27 -7.19
CA ILE A 293 6.24 -10.78 -6.93
C ILE A 293 7.32 -10.01 -7.72
N PRO A 294 7.26 -9.90 -9.06
CA PRO A 294 8.31 -9.22 -9.80
C PRO A 294 8.43 -7.74 -9.45
N ILE A 295 7.32 -7.06 -9.12
CA ILE A 295 7.36 -5.65 -8.71
C ILE A 295 8.16 -5.50 -7.40
N ILE A 296 7.85 -6.30 -6.39
CA ILE A 296 8.57 -6.24 -5.10
C ILE A 296 10.03 -6.66 -5.25
N CYS A 297 10.31 -7.72 -6.04
CA CYS A 297 11.69 -8.15 -6.33
C CYS A 297 12.48 -7.03 -7.01
N LEU A 298 11.88 -6.34 -7.95
CA LEU A 298 12.52 -5.27 -8.69
C LEU A 298 12.80 -4.04 -7.80
N MET A 299 11.87 -3.68 -6.91
CA MET A 299 12.10 -2.62 -5.92
C MET A 299 13.26 -2.98 -4.98
N GLY A 300 13.33 -4.22 -4.50
CA GLY A 300 14.46 -4.68 -3.69
C GLY A 300 15.77 -4.68 -4.46
N PHE A 301 15.78 -5.11 -5.73
CA PHE A 301 16.96 -5.04 -6.58
C PHE A 301 17.45 -3.60 -6.78
N ILE A 302 16.55 -2.65 -7.02
CA ILE A 302 16.87 -1.21 -7.07
C ILE A 302 17.54 -0.76 -5.77
N GLY A 303 17.08 -1.23 -4.61
CA GLY A 303 17.71 -0.95 -3.32
C GLY A 303 19.14 -1.46 -3.23
N MET A 304 19.39 -2.70 -3.67
CA MET A 304 20.76 -3.26 -3.71
C MET A 304 21.69 -2.47 -4.65
N VAL A 305 21.20 -2.11 -5.84
CA VAL A 305 21.97 -1.30 -6.80
C VAL A 305 22.30 0.08 -6.21
N SER A 306 21.30 0.77 -5.65
CA SER A 306 21.50 2.09 -5.03
C SER A 306 22.54 2.05 -3.92
N PHE A 307 22.44 1.10 -3.01
CA PHE A 307 23.39 0.90 -1.91
C PHE A 307 24.79 0.54 -2.41
N SER A 308 24.90 -0.20 -3.50
CA SER A 308 26.19 -0.56 -4.10
C SER A 308 26.86 0.60 -4.85
N LEU A 309 26.07 1.58 -5.30
CA LEU A 309 26.58 2.82 -5.90
C LEU A 309 27.09 3.79 -4.82
N ASP A 310 26.29 3.98 -3.78
CA ASP A 310 26.62 4.88 -2.67
C ASP A 310 25.97 4.40 -1.36
N SER A 311 26.79 3.81 -0.51
CA SER A 311 26.37 3.30 0.81
C SER A 311 26.06 4.39 1.86
N SER A 312 26.36 5.67 1.57
CA SER A 312 26.07 6.81 2.46
C SER A 312 24.62 7.29 2.31
N VAL A 313 23.94 6.93 1.22
CA VAL A 313 22.54 7.28 0.99
C VAL A 313 21.63 6.55 2.00
N ARG A 314 20.63 7.26 2.50
CA ARG A 314 19.59 6.63 3.33
C ARG A 314 18.96 5.44 2.58
N PRO A 315 18.95 4.24 3.16
CA PRO A 315 18.48 3.02 2.50
C PRO A 315 17.07 3.11 1.92
N ASP A 316 16.16 3.83 2.60
CA ASP A 316 14.78 4.03 2.21
C ASP A 316 14.60 5.01 1.03
N LEU A 317 15.62 5.79 0.70
CA LEU A 317 15.58 6.75 -0.40
C LEU A 317 16.25 6.25 -1.69
N GLY A 318 16.77 5.02 -1.71
CA GLY A 318 17.54 4.48 -2.83
C GLY A 318 16.83 4.52 -4.19
N PHE A 319 15.52 4.31 -4.23
CA PHE A 319 14.74 4.45 -5.46
C PHE A 319 14.77 5.90 -6.00
N PHE A 320 14.61 6.87 -5.13
CA PHE A 320 14.55 8.28 -5.49
C PHE A 320 15.91 8.83 -5.89
N THR A 321 16.98 8.43 -5.20
CA THR A 321 18.34 8.89 -5.50
C THR A 321 18.81 8.43 -6.87
N LEU A 322 18.43 7.23 -7.31
CA LEU A 322 18.74 6.75 -8.66
C LEU A 322 17.99 7.53 -9.74
N LEU A 323 16.72 7.87 -9.49
CA LEU A 323 15.89 8.61 -10.44
C LEU A 323 16.26 10.09 -10.53
N LEU A 324 16.55 10.72 -9.38
CA LEU A 324 16.72 12.17 -9.30
C LEU A 324 18.17 12.62 -9.51
N LYS A 325 19.05 11.71 -9.93
CA LYS A 325 20.44 12.02 -10.23
C LYS A 325 20.60 13.16 -11.22
N ASP A 326 19.74 13.21 -12.26
CA ASP A 326 19.74 14.24 -13.28
C ASP A 326 18.81 15.44 -12.97
N GLN A 327 18.19 15.44 -11.79
CA GLN A 327 17.40 16.55 -11.21
C GLN A 327 16.36 17.16 -12.15
N THR A 328 15.65 16.35 -12.94
CA THR A 328 14.58 16.84 -13.81
C THR A 328 13.27 17.02 -13.08
N GLU A 329 12.65 18.19 -13.25
CA GLU A 329 11.34 18.48 -12.67
C GLU A 329 10.28 17.48 -13.13
N LEU A 330 10.32 17.05 -14.38
CA LEU A 330 9.40 16.05 -14.95
C LEU A 330 9.43 14.74 -14.18
N LEU A 331 10.63 14.22 -13.83
CA LEU A 331 10.75 12.99 -13.04
C LEU A 331 10.14 13.15 -11.66
N SER A 332 10.36 14.29 -11.02
CA SER A 332 9.76 14.58 -9.72
C SER A 332 8.24 14.63 -9.77
N LEU A 333 7.66 15.21 -10.84
CA LEU A 333 6.21 15.21 -11.08
C LEU A 333 5.69 13.77 -11.24
N MET A 334 6.36 12.93 -12.03
CA MET A 334 5.98 11.53 -12.24
C MET A 334 6.03 10.72 -10.94
N ILE A 335 7.05 10.95 -10.10
CA ILE A 335 7.19 10.31 -8.78
C ILE A 335 6.04 10.73 -7.85
N VAL A 336 5.65 12.01 -7.84
CA VAL A 336 4.51 12.49 -7.05
C VAL A 336 3.21 11.81 -7.49
N VAL A 337 2.96 11.75 -8.80
CA VAL A 337 1.75 11.08 -9.35
C VAL A 337 1.73 9.60 -8.99
N LEU A 338 2.88 8.92 -9.10
CA LEU A 338 3.02 7.51 -8.71
C LEU A 338 2.74 7.32 -7.21
N GLY A 339 3.42 8.09 -6.35
CA GLY A 339 3.26 8.00 -4.90
C GLY A 339 1.83 8.27 -4.44
N LEU A 340 1.19 9.30 -4.97
CA LEU A 340 -0.21 9.62 -4.68
C LEU A 340 -1.16 8.51 -5.16
N SER A 341 -0.95 7.96 -6.36
CA SER A 341 -1.79 6.88 -6.88
C SER A 341 -1.68 5.61 -6.03
N LEU A 342 -0.46 5.23 -5.64
CA LEU A 342 -0.21 4.10 -4.73
C LEU A 342 -0.86 4.33 -3.36
N THR A 343 -0.67 5.50 -2.77
CA THR A 343 -1.22 5.80 -1.45
C THR A 343 -2.73 5.85 -1.46
N ILE A 344 -3.35 6.57 -2.40
CA ILE A 344 -4.81 6.76 -2.42
C ILE A 344 -5.51 5.42 -2.58
N SER A 345 -5.00 4.49 -3.41
CA SER A 345 -5.59 3.15 -3.59
C SER A 345 -5.51 2.29 -2.32
N THR A 346 -4.42 2.41 -1.57
CA THR A 346 -4.27 1.65 -0.32
C THR A 346 -5.06 2.28 0.81
N VAL A 347 -5.03 3.61 0.93
CA VAL A 347 -5.78 4.35 1.96
C VAL A 347 -7.28 4.14 1.80
N ASP A 348 -7.83 4.19 0.58
CA ASP A 348 -9.26 3.96 0.35
C ASP A 348 -9.67 2.52 0.70
N THR A 349 -8.83 1.55 0.38
CA THR A 349 -9.02 0.16 0.79
C THR A 349 -9.04 0.00 2.31
N LEU A 350 -8.08 0.62 3.02
CA LEU A 350 -7.99 0.55 4.48
C LEU A 350 -9.18 1.25 5.17
N VAL A 351 -9.55 2.44 4.70
CA VAL A 351 -10.72 3.18 5.19
C VAL A 351 -12.00 2.39 4.97
N ASN A 352 -12.19 1.83 3.77
CA ASN A 352 -13.37 1.02 3.46
C ASN A 352 -13.41 -0.26 4.32
N ALA A 353 -12.28 -0.91 4.50
CA ALA A 353 -12.17 -2.12 5.30
C ALA A 353 -12.46 -1.84 6.78
N ILE A 354 -11.86 -0.79 7.37
CA ILE A 354 -12.12 -0.39 8.76
C ILE A 354 -13.61 -0.02 8.93
N SER A 355 -14.16 0.82 8.04
CA SER A 355 -15.58 1.20 8.12
C SER A 355 -16.53 0.01 7.98
N SER A 356 -16.20 -0.97 7.13
CA SER A 356 -16.99 -2.20 6.98
C SER A 356 -16.99 -3.05 8.25
N LEU A 357 -15.87 -3.13 8.98
CA LEU A 357 -15.80 -3.81 10.27
C LEU A 357 -16.70 -3.13 11.31
N PHE A 358 -16.73 -1.80 11.35
CA PHE A 358 -17.67 -1.09 12.23
C PHE A 358 -19.12 -1.34 11.85
N VAL A 359 -19.46 -1.33 10.57
CA VAL A 359 -20.84 -1.55 10.10
C VAL A 359 -21.30 -2.98 10.33
N VAL A 360 -20.47 -3.99 10.05
CA VAL A 360 -20.84 -5.42 10.13
C VAL A 360 -20.67 -5.94 11.54
N ASP A 361 -19.52 -5.72 12.12
CA ASP A 361 -19.08 -6.37 13.37
C ASP A 361 -19.29 -5.48 14.61
N GLY A 362 -19.28 -4.15 14.45
CA GLY A 362 -19.60 -3.20 15.50
C GLY A 362 -21.05 -3.34 15.99
N LYS A 363 -21.99 -3.62 15.09
CA LYS A 363 -23.40 -3.92 15.46
C LYS A 363 -23.49 -5.09 16.45
N ALA A 364 -22.69 -6.13 16.24
CA ALA A 364 -22.69 -7.29 17.12
C ALA A 364 -22.07 -7.00 18.50
N THR A 365 -21.19 -6.00 18.59
CA THR A 365 -20.49 -5.63 19.80
C THR A 365 -21.29 -4.63 20.64
N PHE A 366 -21.92 -3.63 20.00
CA PHE A 366 -22.57 -2.50 20.65
C PHE A 366 -24.10 -2.61 20.74
N LYS A 367 -24.70 -3.76 20.35
CA LYS A 367 -26.16 -4.03 20.38
C LYS A 367 -27.02 -2.94 19.70
N LEU A 368 -26.48 -2.27 18.70
CA LEU A 368 -27.17 -1.20 17.99
C LEU A 368 -28.27 -1.78 17.08
N ASN A 369 -29.50 -1.36 17.25
CA ASN A 369 -30.69 -2.07 16.76
C ASN A 369 -31.12 -1.77 15.31
N LYS A 370 -30.56 -0.77 14.59
CA LYS A 370 -31.01 -0.42 13.23
C LYS A 370 -29.86 -0.17 12.25
N TYR A 371 -29.93 -0.83 11.08
CA TYR A 371 -29.04 -0.61 9.94
C TYR A 371 -29.05 0.83 9.42
N THR A 372 -30.16 1.55 9.60
CA THR A 372 -30.36 2.94 9.20
C THR A 372 -29.49 3.92 9.98
N ASP A 373 -29.12 3.61 11.22
CA ASP A 373 -28.33 4.50 12.05
C ASP A 373 -26.84 4.47 11.69
N TYR A 374 -26.36 3.36 11.13
CA TYR A 374 -24.96 3.23 10.69
C TYR A 374 -24.66 3.92 9.37
N LEU A 375 -25.59 3.91 8.44
CA LEU A 375 -25.48 4.69 7.19
C LEU A 375 -25.51 6.19 7.47
N LYS A 376 -26.11 6.63 8.59
CA LYS A 376 -26.05 8.02 9.07
C LYS A 376 -24.73 8.34 9.79
N ILE A 377 -24.12 7.36 10.46
CA ILE A 377 -22.83 7.51 11.16
C ILE A 377 -21.66 7.34 10.17
N SER A 378 -21.86 6.53 9.11
CA SER A 378 -20.87 6.36 8.02
C SER A 378 -21.05 7.37 6.87
N LYS A 379 -22.04 8.22 6.93
CA LYS A 379 -22.21 9.43 6.11
C LYS A 379 -21.86 10.65 6.92
#